data_bf6af007a7e7dc5474e723340a305c18
#
_entry.id   bf6af007a7e7dc5474e723340a305c18
#
_cell.length_a   1.000
_cell.length_b   1.000
_cell.length_c   1.000
_cell.angle_alpha   90.00
_cell.angle_beta   90.00
_cell.angle_gamma   90.00
#
_symmetry.space_group_name_H-M   'P 1'
#
loop_
_entity.id
_entity.type
_entity.pdbx_description
1 polymer ?
#
loop_
_entity_poly.entity_id
_entity_poly.type
_entity_poly.pdbx_seq_one_letter_code
_entity_poly.pdbx_strand_id
1 'polypeptide(L)'
;RKHRILSFDSVFEQSKILRRAPHVPVHEYSRAMLLPIAFARPDHITVLGLGAGVVAHGIHRLLPDSQVHVVELRQKVFETARDWFSFPQHERLHVTVADAWHTLETLPVASTAMIVTDLYSADRMSPLQAQRRFIKACARALKPDGWLVLNYHRMPEPDGNLLRELKRQFPCLLTFKSKTNNWVIYGCNRAFDPWQIPDAVLKALEEQLPVGWPALMKKIRVL
;
A
#
# COMPACT_ATOMS: atom_id res chain seq x y z
N ARG A 1 -24.34 8.59 10.70
CA ARG A 1 -23.61 8.69 9.42
C ARG A 1 -22.97 7.34 9.10
N LYS A 2 -22.99 6.93 7.81
CA LYS A 2 -22.45 5.63 7.35
C LYS A 2 -20.91 5.58 7.35
N HIS A 3 -20.27 6.70 7.10
CA HIS A 3 -18.82 6.84 6.97
C HIS A 3 -18.20 7.66 8.10
N ARG A 4 -16.90 7.44 8.33
CA ARG A 4 -16.01 8.32 9.08
C ARG A 4 -14.90 8.76 8.13
N ILE A 5 -14.57 10.05 8.16
CA ILE A 5 -13.61 10.68 7.24
C ILE A 5 -12.50 11.30 8.07
N LEU A 6 -11.26 11.06 7.65
CA LEU A 6 -10.07 11.76 8.12
C LEU A 6 -9.73 12.86 7.13
N SER A 7 -9.58 14.08 7.62
CA SER A 7 -9.09 15.22 6.86
C SER A 7 -8.03 15.94 7.69
N PHE A 8 -6.95 16.39 7.07
CA PHE A 8 -5.91 17.18 7.75
C PHE A 8 -6.21 18.68 7.69
N ASP A 9 -7.06 19.06 6.77
CA ASP A 9 -7.68 20.36 6.63
C ASP A 9 -9.16 20.18 6.28
N SER A 10 -9.91 21.26 6.16
CA SER A 10 -11.33 21.20 5.82
C SER A 10 -11.63 20.89 4.35
N VAL A 11 -10.60 20.78 3.50
CA VAL A 11 -10.75 20.77 2.03
C VAL A 11 -10.63 19.38 1.43
N PHE A 12 -9.64 18.59 1.87
CA PHE A 12 -9.34 17.30 1.24
C PHE A 12 -9.61 16.10 2.16
N GLU A 13 -10.38 15.14 1.63
CA GLU A 13 -10.60 13.83 2.27
C GLU A 13 -9.34 12.96 2.10
N GLN A 14 -8.62 12.72 3.20
CA GLN A 14 -7.39 11.91 3.21
C GLN A 14 -7.69 10.42 3.31
N SER A 15 -8.65 10.06 4.13
CA SER A 15 -9.06 8.68 4.33
C SER A 15 -10.52 8.59 4.71
N LYS A 16 -11.13 7.45 4.35
CA LYS A 16 -12.53 7.18 4.64
C LYS A 16 -12.72 5.72 4.99
N ILE A 17 -13.50 5.47 6.05
CA ILE A 17 -13.91 4.13 6.43
C ILE A 17 -15.42 3.99 6.48
N LEU A 18 -15.89 2.74 6.31
CA LEU A 18 -17.23 2.33 6.68
C LEU A 18 -17.25 2.04 8.19
N ARG A 19 -18.11 2.69 8.95
CA ARG A 19 -18.17 2.50 10.42
C ARG A 19 -18.46 1.06 10.84
N ARG A 20 -19.22 0.31 10.02
CA ARG A 20 -19.57 -1.10 10.27
C ARG A 20 -18.54 -2.09 9.76
N ALA A 21 -17.61 -1.65 8.92
CA ALA A 21 -16.57 -2.48 8.33
C ALA A 21 -15.29 -1.63 8.12
N PRO A 22 -14.61 -1.20 9.20
CA PRO A 22 -13.50 -0.26 9.13
C PRO A 22 -12.26 -0.83 8.42
N HIS A 23 -12.15 -2.16 8.32
CA HIS A 23 -11.10 -2.86 7.59
C HIS A 23 -11.33 -2.91 6.07
N VAL A 24 -12.53 -2.55 5.58
CA VAL A 24 -12.84 -2.56 4.14
C VAL A 24 -12.55 -1.19 3.54
N PRO A 25 -11.54 -1.05 2.66
CA PRO A 25 -11.22 0.21 2.02
C PRO A 25 -12.39 0.75 1.19
N VAL A 26 -12.68 2.05 1.35
CA VAL A 26 -13.73 2.74 0.60
C VAL A 26 -13.20 3.24 -0.74
N HIS A 27 -12.02 3.84 -0.74
CA HIS A 27 -11.39 4.36 -1.95
C HIS A 27 -10.87 3.24 -2.84
N GLU A 28 -11.08 3.37 -4.16
CA GLU A 28 -10.67 2.35 -5.12
C GLU A 28 -9.15 2.15 -5.14
N TYR A 29 -8.37 3.23 -5.01
CA TYR A 29 -6.91 3.11 -4.95
C TYR A 29 -6.44 2.30 -3.72
N SER A 30 -7.06 2.53 -2.55
CA SER A 30 -6.72 1.79 -1.34
C SER A 30 -7.05 0.29 -1.46
N ARG A 31 -8.14 -0.05 -2.18
CA ARG A 31 -8.47 -1.44 -2.53
C ARG A 31 -7.41 -2.02 -3.46
N ALA A 32 -7.01 -1.25 -4.49
CA ALA A 32 -6.00 -1.66 -5.44
C ALA A 32 -4.63 -1.90 -4.78
N MET A 33 -4.29 -1.15 -3.72
CA MET A 33 -3.04 -1.35 -2.99
C MET A 33 -2.93 -2.75 -2.33
N LEU A 34 -4.04 -3.46 -2.18
CA LEU A 34 -4.08 -4.82 -1.63
C LEU A 34 -3.85 -5.92 -2.70
N LEU A 35 -3.91 -5.59 -3.99
CA LEU A 35 -3.90 -6.59 -5.08
C LEU A 35 -2.70 -7.55 -5.07
N PRO A 36 -1.47 -7.17 -4.68
CA PRO A 36 -0.37 -8.12 -4.59
C PRO A 36 -0.62 -9.31 -3.65
N ILE A 37 -1.55 -9.20 -2.70
CA ILE A 37 -1.93 -10.31 -1.80
C ILE A 37 -2.58 -11.47 -2.58
N ALA A 38 -3.16 -11.20 -3.76
CA ALA A 38 -3.65 -12.25 -4.65
C ALA A 38 -2.52 -13.06 -5.29
N PHE A 39 -1.33 -12.47 -5.40
CA PHE A 39 -0.15 -13.06 -6.05
C PHE A 39 0.83 -13.70 -5.07
N ALA A 40 0.84 -13.22 -3.83
CA ALA A 40 1.83 -13.59 -2.83
C ALA A 40 1.21 -13.63 -1.42
N ARG A 41 1.84 -14.39 -0.54
CA ARG A 41 1.51 -14.44 0.89
C ARG A 41 2.71 -13.91 1.68
N PRO A 42 2.94 -12.59 1.68
CA PRO A 42 4.09 -12.00 2.37
C PRO A 42 4.00 -12.23 3.88
N ASP A 43 5.09 -12.67 4.48
CA ASP A 43 5.23 -12.93 5.92
C ASP A 43 5.57 -11.66 6.72
N HIS A 44 6.32 -10.74 6.12
CA HIS A 44 6.73 -9.46 6.70
C HIS A 44 6.37 -8.33 5.74
N ILE A 45 5.58 -7.37 6.22
CA ILE A 45 5.07 -6.26 5.42
C ILE A 45 5.43 -4.95 6.12
N THR A 46 6.00 -4.02 5.37
CA THR A 46 6.26 -2.66 5.82
C THR A 46 5.30 -1.70 5.12
N VAL A 47 4.53 -0.94 5.90
CA VAL A 47 3.59 0.07 5.40
C VAL A 47 4.13 1.44 5.78
N LEU A 48 4.45 2.27 4.79
CA LEU A 48 4.93 3.63 4.97
C LEU A 48 3.77 4.61 4.75
N GLY A 49 3.33 5.24 5.84
CA GLY A 49 2.13 6.06 5.92
C GLY A 49 0.93 5.28 6.46
N LEU A 50 0.27 5.83 7.48
CA LEU A 50 -0.88 5.20 8.14
C LEU A 50 -2.21 5.79 7.68
N GLY A 51 -2.34 7.11 7.70
CA GLY A 51 -3.63 7.78 7.51
C GLY A 51 -4.67 7.29 8.53
N ALA A 52 -5.85 6.91 8.08
CA ALA A 52 -6.85 6.27 8.94
C ALA A 52 -6.58 4.76 9.20
N GLY A 53 -5.47 4.23 8.71
CA GLY A 53 -5.06 2.85 8.93
C GLY A 53 -5.76 1.81 8.05
N VAL A 54 -6.60 2.21 7.11
CA VAL A 54 -7.47 1.29 6.37
C VAL A 54 -6.72 0.26 5.54
N VAL A 55 -5.59 0.63 4.92
CA VAL A 55 -4.77 -0.30 4.11
C VAL A 55 -4.07 -1.31 5.03
N ALA A 56 -3.41 -0.85 6.09
CA ALA A 56 -2.75 -1.72 7.05
C ALA A 56 -3.76 -2.67 7.77
N HIS A 57 -4.95 -2.16 8.11
CA HIS A 57 -6.02 -2.97 8.67
C HIS A 57 -6.52 -4.04 7.70
N GLY A 58 -6.71 -3.67 6.42
CA GLY A 58 -7.07 -4.62 5.37
C GLY A 58 -6.02 -5.70 5.15
N ILE A 59 -4.74 -5.34 5.13
CA ILE A 59 -3.61 -6.27 5.05
C ILE A 59 -3.64 -7.25 6.23
N HIS A 60 -3.71 -6.73 7.45
CA HIS A 60 -3.75 -7.57 8.66
C HIS A 60 -4.97 -8.51 8.66
N ARG A 61 -6.12 -8.06 8.16
CA ARG A 61 -7.32 -8.89 8.03
C ARG A 61 -7.15 -10.05 7.04
N LEU A 62 -6.47 -9.79 5.91
CA LEU A 62 -6.22 -10.79 4.86
C LEU A 62 -5.08 -11.75 5.20
N LEU A 63 -4.12 -11.28 5.99
CA LEU A 63 -2.89 -11.98 6.34
C LEU A 63 -2.67 -11.96 7.87
N PRO A 64 -3.53 -12.62 8.65
CA PRO A 64 -3.50 -12.52 10.11
C PRO A 64 -2.22 -13.08 10.74
N ASP A 65 -1.52 -13.98 10.03
CA ASP A 65 -0.26 -14.59 10.49
C ASP A 65 0.99 -13.78 10.13
N SER A 66 0.84 -12.76 9.30
CA SER A 66 1.96 -11.93 8.84
C SER A 66 2.29 -10.82 9.83
N GLN A 67 3.58 -10.48 9.93
CA GLN A 67 4.04 -9.31 10.68
C GLN A 67 3.87 -8.06 9.82
N VAL A 68 3.11 -7.10 10.32
CA VAL A 68 2.86 -5.81 9.65
C VAL A 68 3.48 -4.70 10.48
N HIS A 69 4.50 -4.06 9.91
CA HIS A 69 5.13 -2.89 10.50
C HIS A 69 4.68 -1.63 9.77
N VAL A 70 3.99 -0.75 10.47
CA VAL A 70 3.50 0.53 9.95
C VAL A 70 4.38 1.66 10.47
N VAL A 71 4.79 2.54 9.58
CA VAL A 71 5.57 3.75 9.92
C VAL A 71 4.74 4.98 9.63
N GLU A 72 4.48 5.78 10.65
CA GLU A 72 3.73 7.04 10.54
C GLU A 72 4.54 8.18 11.13
N LEU A 73 4.64 9.29 10.41
CA LEU A 73 5.44 10.43 10.84
C LEU A 73 4.85 11.16 12.06
N ARG A 74 3.52 11.20 12.17
CA ARG A 74 2.81 12.04 13.12
C ARG A 74 2.10 11.21 14.19
N GLN A 75 2.52 11.38 15.44
CA GLN A 75 1.88 10.76 16.60
C GLN A 75 0.36 10.97 16.61
N LYS A 76 -0.10 12.19 16.32
CA LYS A 76 -1.55 12.50 16.27
C LYS A 76 -2.33 11.72 15.23
N VAL A 77 -1.73 11.37 14.10
CA VAL A 77 -2.37 10.54 13.07
C VAL A 77 -2.57 9.13 13.61
N PHE A 78 -1.55 8.57 14.25
CA PHE A 78 -1.65 7.26 14.89
C PHE A 78 -2.72 7.23 15.99
N GLU A 79 -2.71 8.18 16.91
CA GLU A 79 -3.73 8.31 17.96
C GLU A 79 -5.14 8.41 17.36
N THR A 80 -5.30 9.23 16.31
CA THR A 80 -6.58 9.39 15.61
C THR A 80 -7.04 8.08 14.96
N ALA A 81 -6.15 7.35 14.29
CA ALA A 81 -6.46 6.06 13.70
C ALA A 81 -6.92 5.04 14.75
N ARG A 82 -6.21 4.96 15.86
CA ARG A 82 -6.52 4.08 16.99
C ARG A 82 -7.88 4.44 17.63
N ASP A 83 -8.06 5.70 18.01
CA ASP A 83 -9.17 6.13 18.87
C ASP A 83 -10.47 6.36 18.07
N TRP A 84 -10.37 6.74 16.80
CA TRP A 84 -11.52 7.15 16.01
C TRP A 84 -11.78 6.29 14.77
N PHE A 85 -10.79 5.53 14.27
CA PHE A 85 -10.94 4.76 13.03
C PHE A 85 -10.90 3.25 13.24
N SER A 86 -10.99 2.82 14.51
CA SER A 86 -11.01 1.40 14.87
C SER A 86 -9.79 0.65 14.35
N PHE A 87 -8.64 1.34 14.32
CA PHE A 87 -7.38 0.70 13.94
C PHE A 87 -7.03 -0.37 14.99
N PRO A 88 -6.80 -1.63 14.58
CA PRO A 88 -6.62 -2.71 15.52
C PRO A 88 -5.29 -2.58 16.29
N GLN A 89 -5.30 -3.05 17.54
CA GLN A 89 -4.09 -3.27 18.32
C GLN A 89 -3.86 -4.77 18.39
N HIS A 90 -2.74 -5.21 17.83
CA HIS A 90 -2.41 -6.63 17.75
C HIS A 90 -0.89 -6.82 17.76
N GLU A 91 -0.41 -7.91 18.35
CA GLU A 91 1.02 -8.22 18.47
C GLU A 91 1.76 -8.34 17.13
N ARG A 92 1.04 -8.61 16.05
CA ARG A 92 1.58 -8.69 14.67
C ARG A 92 1.34 -7.45 13.83
N LEU A 93 0.79 -6.38 14.41
CA LEU A 93 0.52 -5.11 13.75
C LEU A 93 1.13 -3.98 14.57
N HIS A 94 2.38 -3.66 14.28
CA HIS A 94 3.14 -2.66 15.02
C HIS A 94 3.13 -1.32 14.30
N VAL A 95 2.92 -0.24 15.04
CA VAL A 95 3.06 1.12 14.53
C VAL A 95 4.25 1.79 15.20
N THR A 96 5.16 2.30 14.38
CA THR A 96 6.28 3.13 14.84
C THR A 96 6.06 4.56 14.37
N VAL A 97 6.13 5.51 15.31
CA VAL A 97 6.08 6.94 14.96
C VAL A 97 7.50 7.39 14.63
N ALA A 98 7.77 7.48 13.33
CA ALA A 98 9.10 7.79 12.81
C ALA A 98 9.03 8.35 11.38
N ASP A 99 10.14 8.91 10.93
CA ASP A 99 10.31 9.30 9.52
C ASP A 99 10.48 8.06 8.63
N ALA A 100 9.69 8.00 7.55
CA ALA A 100 9.69 6.87 6.63
C ALA A 100 11.02 6.67 5.91
N TRP A 101 11.73 7.76 5.58
CA TRP A 101 13.03 7.67 4.94
C TRP A 101 14.08 7.08 5.89
N HIS A 102 14.13 7.60 7.10
CA HIS A 102 15.06 7.09 8.12
C HIS A 102 14.82 5.60 8.42
N THR A 103 13.55 5.22 8.58
CA THR A 103 13.20 3.81 8.80
C THR A 103 13.63 2.94 7.61
N LEU A 104 13.35 3.38 6.38
CA LEU A 104 13.68 2.62 5.17
C LEU A 104 15.20 2.46 5.00
N GLU A 105 16.00 3.49 5.31
CA GLU A 105 17.46 3.42 5.27
C GLU A 105 18.04 2.39 6.24
N THR A 106 17.41 2.22 7.39
CA THR A 106 17.87 1.32 8.46
C THR A 106 17.33 -0.10 8.35
N LEU A 107 16.32 -0.35 7.49
CA LEU A 107 15.85 -1.72 7.24
C LEU A 107 16.99 -2.60 6.71
N PRO A 108 17.16 -3.81 7.25
CA PRO A 108 18.13 -4.75 6.72
C PRO A 108 17.85 -5.12 5.25
N VAL A 109 18.89 -5.54 4.54
CA VAL A 109 18.75 -6.05 3.17
C VAL A 109 17.84 -7.27 3.17
N ALA A 110 16.92 -7.36 2.21
CA ALA A 110 16.01 -8.50 2.03
C ALA A 110 15.22 -8.89 3.31
N SER A 111 14.80 -7.90 4.10
CA SER A 111 14.11 -8.12 5.38
C SER A 111 12.58 -8.12 5.29
N THR A 112 12.01 -7.54 4.25
CA THR A 112 10.55 -7.42 4.09
C THR A 112 10.07 -8.03 2.77
N ALA A 113 8.93 -8.71 2.80
CA ALA A 113 8.36 -9.36 1.61
C ALA A 113 7.43 -8.42 0.82
N MET A 114 6.93 -7.36 1.46
CA MET A 114 6.12 -6.34 0.80
C MET A 114 6.37 -4.99 1.44
N ILE A 115 6.53 -3.96 0.60
CA ILE A 115 6.53 -2.55 1.02
C ILE A 115 5.34 -1.87 0.37
N VAL A 116 4.50 -1.23 1.18
CA VAL A 116 3.34 -0.46 0.72
C VAL A 116 3.55 0.99 1.11
N THR A 117 3.45 1.92 0.14
CA THR A 117 3.71 3.34 0.39
C THR A 117 2.51 4.21 0.05
N ASP A 118 2.06 4.97 1.05
CA ASP A 118 0.96 5.93 0.94
C ASP A 118 1.35 7.22 1.70
N LEU A 119 2.47 7.83 1.28
CA LEU A 119 3.04 8.99 1.95
C LEU A 119 2.45 10.28 1.38
N TYR A 120 1.54 10.88 2.14
CA TYR A 120 0.84 12.10 1.78
C TYR A 120 0.88 13.14 2.90
N SER A 121 1.03 14.41 2.52
CA SER A 121 0.67 15.56 3.35
C SER A 121 -0.80 15.97 3.07
N ALA A 122 -1.24 17.09 3.64
CA ALA A 122 -2.63 17.53 3.51
C ALA A 122 -3.11 17.66 2.05
N ASP A 123 -2.24 18.10 1.15
CA ASP A 123 -2.58 18.52 -0.21
C ASP A 123 -1.81 17.76 -1.31
N ARG A 124 -0.74 17.02 -0.98
CA ARG A 124 0.15 16.44 -1.97
C ARG A 124 0.83 15.15 -1.51
N MET A 125 1.24 14.39 -2.50
CA MET A 125 2.16 13.27 -2.32
C MET A 125 3.51 13.75 -1.79
N SER A 126 4.10 13.03 -0.84
CA SER A 126 5.45 13.31 -0.38
C SER A 126 6.45 13.24 -1.54
N PRO A 127 7.30 14.27 -1.73
CA PRO A 127 8.35 14.25 -2.75
C PRO A 127 9.31 13.07 -2.61
N LEU A 128 9.41 12.48 -1.41
CA LEU A 128 10.23 11.33 -1.12
C LEU A 128 9.92 10.14 -2.04
N GLN A 129 8.64 9.81 -2.23
CA GLN A 129 8.21 8.69 -3.06
C GLN A 129 8.62 8.81 -4.54
N ALA A 130 8.85 10.04 -5.02
CA ALA A 130 9.28 10.31 -6.39
C ALA A 130 10.81 10.32 -6.58
N GLN A 131 11.58 10.02 -5.55
CA GLN A 131 13.04 10.04 -5.61
C GLN A 131 13.61 8.66 -5.98
N ARG A 132 14.58 8.64 -6.90
CA ARG A 132 15.30 7.42 -7.28
C ARG A 132 15.92 6.68 -6.08
N ARG A 133 16.48 7.44 -5.11
CA ARG A 133 17.07 6.85 -3.90
C ARG A 133 16.04 6.09 -3.07
N PHE A 134 14.79 6.58 -3.01
CA PHE A 134 13.69 5.90 -2.32
C PHE A 134 13.38 4.54 -2.98
N ILE A 135 13.27 4.50 -4.31
CA ILE A 135 13.02 3.25 -5.06
C ILE A 135 14.17 2.24 -4.84
N LYS A 136 15.42 2.71 -4.87
CA LYS A 136 16.59 1.85 -4.58
C LYS A 136 16.56 1.28 -3.16
N ALA A 137 16.22 2.11 -2.17
CA ALA A 137 16.15 1.68 -0.79
C ALA A 137 15.02 0.65 -0.57
N CYS A 138 13.85 0.85 -1.21
CA CYS A 138 12.77 -0.15 -1.23
C CYS A 138 13.25 -1.47 -1.85
N ALA A 139 13.85 -1.42 -3.03
CA ALA A 139 14.35 -2.62 -3.71
C ALA A 139 15.40 -3.37 -2.88
N ARG A 140 16.29 -2.65 -2.18
CA ARG A 140 17.29 -3.22 -1.27
C ARG A 140 16.67 -3.95 -0.08
N ALA A 141 15.62 -3.37 0.52
CA ALA A 141 14.96 -3.92 1.70
C ALA A 141 14.03 -5.09 1.37
N LEU A 142 13.55 -5.18 0.13
CA LEU A 142 12.68 -6.26 -0.32
C LEU A 142 13.40 -7.59 -0.47
N LYS A 143 12.75 -8.66 -0.03
CA LYS A 143 13.14 -10.05 -0.34
C LYS A 143 13.17 -10.30 -1.86
N PRO A 144 13.86 -11.34 -2.35
CA PRO A 144 13.97 -11.63 -3.78
C PRO A 144 12.64 -11.68 -4.54
N ASP A 145 11.58 -12.22 -3.93
CA ASP A 145 10.23 -12.29 -4.51
C ASP A 145 9.30 -11.19 -3.97
N GLY A 146 9.88 -10.13 -3.41
CA GLY A 146 9.15 -9.09 -2.72
C GLY A 146 8.40 -8.15 -3.66
N TRP A 147 7.38 -7.51 -3.11
CA TRP A 147 6.50 -6.58 -3.81
C TRP A 147 6.63 -5.17 -3.27
N LEU A 148 6.79 -4.21 -4.17
CA LEU A 148 6.65 -2.78 -3.90
C LEU A 148 5.29 -2.30 -4.39
N VAL A 149 4.55 -1.57 -3.55
CA VAL A 149 3.27 -0.94 -3.88
C VAL A 149 3.38 0.56 -3.63
N LEU A 150 3.18 1.37 -4.67
CA LEU A 150 3.30 2.82 -4.62
C LEU A 150 1.98 3.47 -4.99
N ASN A 151 1.48 4.38 -4.16
CA ASN A 151 0.34 5.23 -4.52
C ASN A 151 0.83 6.60 -5.01
N TYR A 152 0.53 6.93 -6.26
CA TYR A 152 0.88 8.20 -6.90
C TYR A 152 -0.34 8.97 -7.39
N HIS A 153 -0.29 10.32 -7.33
CA HIS A 153 -1.31 11.18 -7.95
C HIS A 153 -1.14 11.30 -9.46
N ARG A 154 0.07 11.11 -9.97
CA ARG A 154 0.39 11.16 -11.40
C ARG A 154 1.31 10.02 -11.75
N MET A 155 1.11 9.47 -12.94
CA MET A 155 2.06 8.51 -13.51
C MET A 155 3.42 9.18 -13.70
N PRO A 156 4.54 8.55 -13.33
CA PRO A 156 5.87 9.04 -13.70
C PRO A 156 6.01 9.26 -15.19
N GLU A 157 6.77 10.29 -15.57
CA GLU A 157 7.03 10.59 -16.98
C GLU A 157 7.63 9.38 -17.70
N PRO A 158 7.16 9.04 -18.93
CA PRO A 158 7.59 7.84 -19.65
C PRO A 158 9.11 7.71 -19.78
N ASP A 159 9.80 8.80 -20.08
CA ASP A 159 11.25 8.87 -20.23
C ASP A 159 11.95 9.48 -19.00
N GLY A 160 11.21 9.59 -17.90
CA GLY A 160 11.68 10.20 -16.65
C GLY A 160 12.63 9.29 -15.88
N ASN A 161 13.48 9.91 -15.07
CA ASN A 161 14.44 9.20 -14.23
C ASN A 161 13.79 8.23 -13.24
N LEU A 162 12.60 8.56 -12.75
CA LEU A 162 11.87 7.73 -11.80
C LEU A 162 11.40 6.42 -12.45
N LEU A 163 10.78 6.50 -13.63
CA LEU A 163 10.30 5.31 -14.33
C LEU A 163 11.45 4.43 -14.80
N ARG A 164 12.55 5.04 -15.28
CA ARG A 164 13.78 4.29 -15.60
C ARG A 164 14.35 3.57 -14.39
N GLU A 165 14.31 4.19 -13.19
CA GLU A 165 14.76 3.54 -11.97
C GLU A 165 13.84 2.37 -11.58
N LEU A 166 12.52 2.53 -11.66
CA LEU A 166 11.56 1.46 -11.41
C LEU A 166 11.81 0.26 -12.35
N LYS A 167 11.94 0.50 -13.66
CA LYS A 167 12.24 -0.54 -14.65
C LYS A 167 13.59 -1.23 -14.44
N ARG A 168 14.55 -0.51 -13.87
CA ARG A 168 15.86 -1.07 -13.54
C ARG A 168 15.83 -1.98 -12.32
N GLN A 169 15.02 -1.64 -11.32
CA GLN A 169 14.93 -2.37 -10.06
C GLN A 169 13.96 -3.56 -10.12
N PHE A 170 12.91 -3.45 -10.92
CA PHE A 170 11.83 -4.43 -10.93
C PHE A 170 11.58 -4.97 -12.35
N PRO A 171 11.88 -6.26 -12.61
CA PRO A 171 11.62 -6.89 -13.92
C PRO A 171 10.13 -7.02 -14.23
N CYS A 172 9.25 -7.00 -13.22
CA CYS A 172 7.82 -6.93 -13.39
C CYS A 172 7.30 -5.62 -12.82
N LEU A 173 6.71 -4.79 -13.68
CA LEU A 173 5.99 -3.58 -13.29
C LEU A 173 4.55 -3.63 -13.79
N LEU A 174 3.62 -3.40 -12.87
CA LEU A 174 2.20 -3.33 -13.15
C LEU A 174 1.64 -1.99 -12.69
N THR A 175 0.54 -1.57 -13.30
CA THR A 175 -0.17 -0.34 -12.92
C THR A 175 -1.65 -0.55 -12.80
N PHE A 176 -2.25 0.30 -11.96
CA PHE A 176 -3.68 0.41 -11.79
C PHE A 176 -4.07 1.89 -11.72
N LYS A 177 -5.00 2.34 -12.55
CA LYS A 177 -5.56 3.70 -12.47
C LYS A 177 -6.91 3.67 -11.80
N SER A 178 -7.04 4.39 -10.68
CA SER A 178 -8.30 4.52 -9.95
C SER A 178 -9.25 5.53 -10.62
N LYS A 179 -10.53 5.46 -10.27
CA LYS A 179 -11.55 6.44 -10.70
C LYS A 179 -11.27 7.86 -10.19
N THR A 180 -10.51 7.99 -9.10
CA THR A 180 -10.11 9.26 -8.49
C THR A 180 -8.73 9.75 -8.96
N ASN A 181 -8.27 9.22 -10.09
CA ASN A 181 -6.99 9.56 -10.74
C ASN A 181 -5.72 9.19 -9.96
N ASN A 182 -5.80 8.44 -8.87
CA ASN A 182 -4.60 7.84 -8.28
C ASN A 182 -4.07 6.73 -9.21
N TRP A 183 -2.75 6.63 -9.26
CA TRP A 183 -2.04 5.54 -9.91
C TRP A 183 -1.39 4.68 -8.85
N VAL A 184 -1.73 3.39 -8.83
CA VAL A 184 -1.01 2.41 -8.02
C VAL A 184 -0.03 1.69 -8.93
N ILE A 185 1.25 1.75 -8.58
CA ILE A 185 2.32 1.06 -9.29
C ILE A 185 2.78 -0.11 -8.43
N TYR A 186 2.94 -1.26 -9.05
CA TYR A 186 3.44 -2.46 -8.40
C TYR A 186 4.75 -2.87 -9.05
N GLY A 187 5.76 -3.09 -8.24
CA GLY A 187 7.04 -3.66 -8.68
C GLY A 187 7.28 -5.01 -8.01
N CYS A 188 7.67 -6.01 -8.79
CA CYS A 188 8.08 -7.30 -8.27
C CYS A 188 9.50 -7.64 -8.75
N ASN A 189 10.32 -8.22 -7.85
CA ASN A 189 11.72 -8.57 -8.13
C ASN A 189 11.88 -9.80 -9.03
N ARG A 190 10.79 -10.44 -9.45
CA ARG A 190 10.79 -11.53 -10.43
C ARG A 190 9.82 -11.26 -11.58
N ALA A 191 10.04 -11.93 -12.70
CA ALA A 191 9.05 -11.96 -13.77
C ALA A 191 7.76 -12.64 -13.27
N PHE A 192 6.61 -12.04 -13.58
CA PHE A 192 5.32 -12.49 -13.09
C PHE A 192 4.23 -12.22 -14.12
N ASP A 193 3.32 -13.17 -14.29
CA ASP A 193 2.13 -13.00 -15.14
C ASP A 193 0.88 -12.83 -14.24
N PRO A 194 0.30 -11.61 -14.18
CA PRO A 194 -0.85 -11.33 -13.34
C PRO A 194 -2.14 -12.02 -13.79
N TRP A 195 -2.15 -12.60 -14.99
CA TRP A 195 -3.33 -13.24 -15.57
C TRP A 195 -3.48 -14.72 -15.20
N GLN A 196 -2.49 -15.31 -14.52
CA GLN A 196 -2.48 -16.71 -14.09
C GLN A 196 -3.05 -16.93 -12.69
N ILE A 197 -3.86 -15.99 -12.15
CA ILE A 197 -4.46 -16.15 -10.83
C ILE A 197 -5.75 -16.98 -10.97
N PRO A 198 -5.86 -18.09 -10.24
CA PRO A 198 -7.09 -18.87 -10.22
C PRO A 198 -8.28 -18.06 -9.67
N ASP A 199 -9.44 -18.15 -10.31
CA ASP A 199 -10.67 -17.50 -9.84
C ASP A 199 -11.03 -17.88 -8.39
N ALA A 200 -10.69 -19.10 -7.97
CA ALA A 200 -10.89 -19.56 -6.60
C ALA A 200 -10.13 -18.71 -5.57
N VAL A 201 -8.93 -18.22 -5.90
CA VAL A 201 -8.16 -17.34 -5.04
C VAL A 201 -8.87 -16.00 -4.88
N LEU A 202 -9.32 -15.41 -6.00
CA LEU A 202 -10.04 -14.13 -5.97
C LEU A 202 -11.36 -14.23 -5.21
N LYS A 203 -12.06 -15.35 -5.35
CA LYS A 203 -13.29 -15.63 -4.62
C LYS A 203 -13.04 -15.75 -3.11
N ALA A 204 -12.02 -16.49 -2.70
CA ALA A 204 -11.66 -16.62 -1.28
C ALA A 204 -11.25 -15.27 -0.66
N LEU A 205 -10.53 -14.44 -1.40
CA LEU A 205 -10.18 -13.08 -0.96
C LEU A 205 -11.42 -12.17 -0.86
N GLU A 206 -12.38 -12.29 -1.80
CA GLU A 206 -13.64 -11.52 -1.76
C GLU A 206 -14.50 -11.90 -0.55
N GLU A 207 -14.51 -13.17 -0.15
CA GLU A 207 -15.21 -13.64 1.06
C GLU A 207 -14.56 -13.08 2.34
N GLN A 208 -13.22 -12.96 2.38
CA GLN A 208 -12.50 -12.43 3.54
C GLN A 208 -12.57 -10.90 3.62
N LEU A 209 -12.45 -10.23 2.47
CA LEU A 209 -12.45 -8.77 2.36
C LEU A 209 -13.13 -8.36 1.04
N PRO A 210 -14.42 -7.94 1.07
CA PRO A 210 -15.21 -7.68 -0.13
C PRO A 210 -14.86 -6.31 -0.75
N VAL A 211 -13.83 -6.28 -1.57
CA VAL A 211 -13.37 -5.06 -2.26
C VAL A 211 -13.61 -5.06 -3.77
N GLY A 212 -14.13 -6.17 -4.32
CA GLY A 212 -14.36 -6.33 -5.75
C GLY A 212 -13.10 -6.83 -6.48
N TRP A 213 -12.41 -7.82 -5.92
CA TRP A 213 -11.15 -8.38 -6.44
C TRP A 213 -11.16 -8.67 -7.95
N PRO A 214 -12.16 -9.38 -8.52
CA PRO A 214 -12.16 -9.67 -9.96
C PRO A 214 -12.25 -8.41 -10.83
N ALA A 215 -13.01 -7.41 -10.39
CA ALA A 215 -13.17 -6.15 -11.12
C ALA A 215 -11.91 -5.30 -11.06
N LEU A 216 -11.20 -5.28 -9.91
CA LEU A 216 -9.94 -4.58 -9.76
C LEU A 216 -8.85 -5.24 -10.60
N MET A 217 -8.75 -6.57 -10.58
CA MET A 217 -7.76 -7.34 -11.35
C MET A 217 -7.84 -7.04 -12.84
N LYS A 218 -9.04 -6.93 -13.42
CA LYS A 218 -9.25 -6.58 -14.84
C LYS A 218 -8.72 -5.20 -15.24
N LYS A 219 -8.46 -4.32 -14.27
CA LYS A 219 -7.93 -2.97 -14.50
C LYS A 219 -6.41 -2.89 -14.45
N ILE A 220 -5.73 -3.93 -14.00
CA ILE A 220 -4.26 -3.97 -14.01
C ILE A 220 -3.74 -3.91 -15.45
N ARG A 221 -2.62 -3.24 -15.64
CA ARG A 221 -1.88 -3.17 -16.91
C ARG A 221 -0.41 -3.39 -16.64
N VAL A 222 0.26 -4.06 -17.55
CA VAL A 222 1.72 -4.17 -17.57
C VAL A 222 2.30 -2.84 -18.01
N LEU A 223 3.41 -2.40 -17.40
CA LEU A 223 4.07 -1.12 -17.65
C LEU A 223 5.34 -1.26 -18.48
#